data_8338ddb8603a04a513446455d9ebcb04
#
_entry.id   8338ddb8603a04a513446455d9ebcb04
#
_cell.length_a   1.000
_cell.length_b   1.000
_cell.length_c   1.000
_cell.angle_alpha   90.00
_cell.angle_beta   90.00
_cell.angle_gamma   90.00
#
_symmetry.space_group_name_H-M   'P 1'
#
loop_
_entity.id
_entity.type
_entity.pdbx_description
1 polymer ?
#
loop_
_entity_poly.entity_id
_entity_poly.type
_entity_poly.pdbx_seq_one_letter_code
_entity_poly.pdbx_strand_id
1 'polypeptide(L)'
;MDNKNILFAISLSAAVIILWTLVFMPQPEEIKQNKINQEQVKQEQAQKSSDTPSLDQNENFTKLTRKEALTENERVPFENNSVVGSISLKGAAIDDLTFKEYNVELNGNEKVILLNPRNVEDGYFIESGFVTTNKNIDIPNSNTVWEVEGNKKLTNNSPIKLTWTNSQGITFEKHISLDDQFLFTVKEKIINSSDKTYNFYSYGQIIRNRIPSSISGFYILHEGFLSVLDDQLIEEDYDDIQEKKFTQTAQEGFLGISDKFWIASVIPPRSKEFKITFDYKNKFRANYISTKGIEVGANGSIEEEIQIIIAAKRVNAIDYYAESLNINKFDLVIDFGILYFLTKPLWFAIDYFFKLCGNYGVAIILITVCIRLLFFPLASYSFRSMGKMKLLQPEMIRLKELHKDDKMKLQQEMMALYKKEKENPMSGCL
;
A
#
# COMPACT_ATOMS: atom_id res chain seq x y z
N MET A 1 42.54 18.36 -8.22
CA MET A 1 41.50 17.47 -8.75
C MET A 1 41.02 18.11 -10.03
N ASP A 2 41.23 17.44 -11.17
CA ASP A 2 41.00 18.05 -12.49
C ASP A 2 39.50 18.20 -12.73
N ASN A 3 39.05 19.44 -12.95
CA ASN A 3 37.65 19.78 -13.28
C ASN A 3 37.06 18.97 -14.45
N LYS A 4 37.93 18.39 -15.32
CA LYS A 4 37.50 17.54 -16.45
C LYS A 4 37.02 16.15 -16.00
N ASN A 5 37.58 15.56 -14.95
CA ASN A 5 37.10 14.25 -14.45
C ASN A 5 35.75 14.38 -13.74
N ILE A 6 35.50 15.53 -13.10
CA ILE A 6 34.23 15.88 -12.51
C ILE A 6 33.19 16.08 -13.64
N LEU A 7 33.56 16.77 -14.71
CA LEU A 7 32.69 16.98 -15.87
C LEU A 7 32.36 15.67 -16.59
N PHE A 8 33.33 14.74 -16.70
CA PHE A 8 33.09 13.41 -17.28
C PHE A 8 32.22 12.53 -16.40
N ALA A 9 32.38 12.57 -15.08
CA ALA A 9 31.53 11.84 -14.15
C ALA A 9 30.09 12.40 -14.16
N ILE A 10 29.93 13.72 -14.21
CA ILE A 10 28.64 14.38 -14.34
C ILE A 10 27.98 14.05 -15.67
N SER A 11 28.74 14.08 -16.80
CA SER A 11 28.18 13.75 -18.11
C SER A 11 27.82 12.26 -18.24
N LEU A 12 28.58 11.35 -17.61
CA LEU A 12 28.25 9.93 -17.59
C LEU A 12 27.00 9.66 -16.72
N SER A 13 26.92 10.30 -15.56
CA SER A 13 25.73 10.23 -14.72
C SER A 13 24.50 10.83 -15.42
N ALA A 14 24.65 11.97 -16.09
CA ALA A 14 23.60 12.56 -16.92
C ALA A 14 23.18 11.65 -18.07
N ALA A 15 24.12 11.01 -18.75
CA ALA A 15 23.83 10.06 -19.82
C ALA A 15 23.07 8.83 -19.33
N VAL A 16 23.41 8.30 -18.15
CA VAL A 16 22.67 7.20 -17.51
C VAL A 16 21.27 7.64 -17.12
N ILE A 17 21.10 8.83 -16.57
CA ILE A 17 19.77 9.40 -16.22
C ILE A 17 18.94 9.62 -17.49
N ILE A 18 19.53 10.18 -18.56
CA ILE A 18 18.86 10.40 -19.85
C ILE A 18 18.46 9.06 -20.48
N LEU A 19 19.35 8.07 -20.46
CA LEU A 19 19.05 6.73 -20.99
C LEU A 19 17.93 6.05 -20.19
N TRP A 20 17.95 6.22 -18.86
CA TRP A 20 16.90 5.74 -17.98
C TRP A 20 15.55 6.43 -18.26
N THR A 21 15.55 7.76 -18.41
CA THR A 21 14.34 8.50 -18.75
C THR A 21 13.78 8.15 -20.12
N LEU A 22 14.63 7.86 -21.11
CA LEU A 22 14.21 7.45 -22.46
C LEU A 22 13.63 6.03 -22.50
N VAL A 23 14.10 5.14 -21.61
CA VAL A 23 13.71 3.71 -21.62
C VAL A 23 12.54 3.44 -20.67
N PHE A 24 12.45 4.16 -19.55
CA PHE A 24 11.51 3.85 -18.45
C PHE A 24 10.48 4.94 -18.15
N MET A 25 10.63 6.16 -18.69
CA MET A 25 9.56 7.16 -18.57
C MET A 25 8.52 7.03 -19.68
N PRO A 26 7.22 7.13 -19.36
CA PRO A 26 6.17 7.15 -20.38
C PRO A 26 6.35 8.36 -21.33
N GLN A 27 6.08 8.13 -22.61
CA GLN A 27 6.24 9.14 -23.65
C GLN A 27 5.40 10.39 -23.37
N PRO A 28 5.86 11.60 -23.73
CA PRO A 28 5.14 12.86 -23.47
C PRO A 28 3.71 12.94 -24.04
N GLU A 29 3.37 12.08 -25.00
CA GLU A 29 2.03 12.00 -25.58
C GLU A 29 1.03 11.33 -24.63
N GLU A 30 1.45 10.33 -23.85
CA GLU A 30 0.60 9.70 -22.83
C GLU A 30 0.30 10.65 -21.67
N ILE A 31 1.27 11.51 -21.32
CA ILE A 31 1.08 12.53 -20.28
C ILE A 31 0.11 13.62 -20.74
N LYS A 32 0.11 13.98 -22.04
CA LYS A 32 -0.85 14.94 -22.62
C LYS A 32 -2.25 14.34 -22.70
N GLN A 33 -2.38 13.09 -23.09
CA GLN A 33 -3.67 12.41 -23.20
C GLN A 33 -4.31 12.20 -21.83
N ASN A 34 -3.50 11.85 -20.81
CA ASN A 34 -3.97 11.76 -19.43
C ASN A 34 -4.38 13.13 -18.84
N LYS A 35 -3.68 14.23 -19.20
CA LYS A 35 -4.09 15.57 -18.78
C LYS A 35 -5.37 16.05 -19.47
N ILE A 36 -5.55 15.75 -20.77
CA ILE A 36 -6.76 16.10 -21.52
C ILE A 36 -7.94 15.29 -21.02
N ASN A 37 -7.77 14.01 -20.73
CA ASN A 37 -8.81 13.17 -20.11
C ASN A 37 -9.15 13.64 -18.68
N GLN A 38 -8.16 14.11 -17.90
CA GLN A 38 -8.42 14.69 -16.57
C GLN A 38 -9.15 16.04 -16.63
N GLU A 39 -8.93 16.85 -17.65
CA GLU A 39 -9.65 18.11 -17.82
C GLU A 39 -11.07 17.93 -18.37
N GLN A 40 -11.30 16.98 -19.26
CA GLN A 40 -12.65 16.62 -19.73
C GLN A 40 -13.48 15.95 -18.64
N VAL A 41 -12.90 15.06 -17.85
CA VAL A 41 -13.51 14.45 -16.66
C VAL A 41 -13.84 15.51 -15.59
N LYS A 42 -13.03 16.58 -15.46
CA LYS A 42 -13.32 17.70 -14.54
C LYS A 42 -14.54 18.55 -14.95
N GLN A 43 -14.83 18.66 -16.23
CA GLN A 43 -16.00 19.43 -16.71
C GLN A 43 -17.32 18.63 -16.65
N GLU A 44 -17.28 17.32 -16.84
CA GLU A 44 -18.46 16.46 -16.67
C GLU A 44 -18.79 16.14 -15.21
N GLN A 45 -17.77 16.13 -14.32
CA GLN A 45 -17.94 15.83 -12.89
C GLN A 45 -18.50 16.99 -12.05
N ALA A 46 -18.56 18.21 -12.59
CA ALA A 46 -19.17 19.34 -11.88
C ALA A 46 -20.70 19.22 -11.71
N GLN A 47 -21.35 18.22 -12.32
CA GLN A 47 -22.81 18.07 -12.31
C GLN A 47 -23.37 16.80 -11.67
N LYS A 48 -22.53 15.87 -11.16
CA LYS A 48 -23.02 14.67 -10.45
C LYS A 48 -22.11 14.35 -9.26
N SER A 49 -22.25 15.11 -8.18
CA SER A 49 -21.68 14.73 -6.89
C SER A 49 -22.58 13.68 -6.22
N SER A 50 -22.34 12.40 -6.50
CA SER A 50 -22.70 11.35 -5.56
C SER A 50 -21.66 11.38 -4.44
N ASP A 51 -21.90 12.16 -3.40
CA ASP A 51 -21.02 12.18 -2.24
C ASP A 51 -21.14 10.83 -1.52
N THR A 52 -20.01 10.18 -1.29
CA THR A 52 -19.85 9.19 -0.20
C THR A 52 -20.50 9.76 1.04
N PRO A 53 -21.06 8.94 1.96
CA PRO A 53 -21.66 9.44 3.19
C PRO A 53 -20.74 10.48 3.79
N SER A 54 -21.22 11.72 3.89
CA SER A 54 -20.42 12.81 4.41
C SER A 54 -20.00 12.43 5.83
N LEU A 55 -18.70 12.54 6.12
CA LEU A 55 -18.26 12.59 7.50
C LEU A 55 -19.05 13.74 8.14
N ASP A 56 -19.87 13.44 9.14
CA ASP A 56 -20.66 14.45 9.83
C ASP A 56 -19.72 15.56 10.32
N GLN A 57 -19.83 16.75 9.73
CA GLN A 57 -18.92 17.87 9.97
C GLN A 57 -19.05 18.46 11.38
N ASN A 58 -20.01 18.00 12.18
CA ASN A 58 -20.41 18.60 13.46
C ASN A 58 -20.40 17.61 14.64
N GLU A 59 -19.70 16.49 14.56
CA GLU A 59 -19.49 15.71 15.79
C GLU A 59 -18.47 16.44 16.67
N ASN A 60 -18.96 17.21 17.65
CA ASN A 60 -18.20 17.58 18.83
C ASN A 60 -17.87 16.27 19.57
N PHE A 61 -16.76 15.62 19.20
CA PHE A 61 -16.33 14.39 19.85
C PHE A 61 -15.95 14.69 21.29
N THR A 62 -16.73 14.18 22.21
CA THR A 62 -16.23 13.93 23.56
C THR A 62 -15.15 12.86 23.39
N LYS A 63 -13.88 13.22 23.55
CA LYS A 63 -12.76 12.27 23.42
C LYS A 63 -12.91 11.24 24.54
N LEU A 64 -13.45 10.07 24.20
CA LEU A 64 -13.56 8.94 25.09
C LEU A 64 -12.22 8.21 25.19
N THR A 65 -11.97 7.55 26.29
CA THR A 65 -10.94 6.52 26.35
C THR A 65 -11.38 5.32 25.50
N ARG A 66 -10.44 4.53 24.99
CA ARG A 66 -10.78 3.32 24.22
C ARG A 66 -11.74 2.40 24.98
N LYS A 67 -11.53 2.22 26.30
CA LYS A 67 -12.35 1.36 27.14
C LYS A 67 -13.80 1.85 27.22
N GLU A 68 -14.02 3.13 27.38
CA GLU A 68 -15.34 3.73 27.38
C GLU A 68 -16.02 3.60 26.01
N ALA A 69 -15.30 3.89 24.93
CA ALA A 69 -15.83 3.78 23.58
C ALA A 69 -16.27 2.35 23.21
N LEU A 70 -15.52 1.33 23.66
CA LEU A 70 -15.88 -0.07 23.44
C LEU A 70 -17.12 -0.52 24.22
N THR A 71 -17.51 0.21 25.27
CA THR A 71 -18.72 -0.09 26.08
C THR A 71 -19.92 0.76 25.73
N GLU A 72 -19.77 1.77 24.85
CA GLU A 72 -20.83 2.71 24.50
C GLU A 72 -21.99 2.05 23.72
N ASN A 73 -21.67 1.09 22.88
CA ASN A 73 -22.63 0.42 22.00
C ASN A 73 -22.49 -1.10 22.06
N GLU A 74 -23.54 -1.82 21.70
CA GLU A 74 -23.47 -3.27 21.52
C GLU A 74 -22.49 -3.64 20.40
N ARG A 75 -21.79 -4.76 20.61
CA ARG A 75 -20.70 -5.19 19.73
C ARG A 75 -20.75 -6.70 19.52
N VAL A 76 -20.30 -7.14 18.34
CA VAL A 76 -20.07 -8.55 18.03
C VAL A 76 -18.58 -8.83 18.16
N PRO A 77 -18.13 -9.65 19.10
CA PRO A 77 -16.73 -10.02 19.21
C PRO A 77 -16.31 -10.92 18.06
N PHE A 78 -15.05 -10.77 17.62
CA PHE A 78 -14.42 -11.68 16.69
C PHE A 78 -13.07 -12.17 17.19
N GLU A 79 -12.71 -13.37 16.76
CA GLU A 79 -11.42 -13.97 17.11
C GLU A 79 -11.04 -15.07 16.11
N ASN A 80 -9.77 -15.09 15.72
CA ASN A 80 -9.15 -16.19 15.01
C ASN A 80 -7.72 -16.45 15.58
N ASN A 81 -6.86 -17.08 14.81
CA ASN A 81 -5.48 -17.37 15.26
C ASN A 81 -4.61 -16.11 15.37
N SER A 82 -4.84 -15.10 14.54
CA SER A 82 -3.96 -13.92 14.38
C SER A 82 -4.49 -12.65 15.02
N VAL A 83 -5.82 -12.48 15.07
CA VAL A 83 -6.47 -11.25 15.52
C VAL A 83 -7.59 -11.52 16.51
N VAL A 84 -7.86 -10.52 17.35
CA VAL A 84 -9.00 -10.45 18.26
C VAL A 84 -9.54 -9.02 18.28
N GLY A 85 -10.85 -8.87 18.39
CA GLY A 85 -11.48 -7.56 18.42
C GLY A 85 -12.99 -7.65 18.42
N SER A 86 -13.65 -6.60 17.94
CA SER A 86 -15.11 -6.55 17.87
C SER A 86 -15.60 -5.59 16.77
N ILE A 87 -16.81 -5.87 16.28
CA ILE A 87 -17.53 -5.05 15.30
C ILE A 87 -18.61 -4.27 16.06
N SER A 88 -18.66 -2.96 15.90
CA SER A 88 -19.71 -2.13 16.47
C SER A 88 -21.04 -2.38 15.76
N LEU A 89 -22.13 -2.63 16.49
CA LEU A 89 -23.46 -2.72 15.89
C LEU A 89 -24.00 -1.35 15.46
N LYS A 90 -23.47 -0.26 16.00
CA LYS A 90 -23.75 1.08 15.51
C LYS A 90 -22.86 1.40 14.31
N GLY A 91 -23.46 1.52 13.14
CA GLY A 91 -22.78 1.73 11.87
C GLY A 91 -22.16 0.46 11.23
N ALA A 92 -22.20 -0.69 11.90
CA ALA A 92 -21.55 -1.93 11.47
C ALA A 92 -20.06 -1.77 11.13
N ALA A 93 -19.35 -0.97 11.93
CA ALA A 93 -17.95 -0.64 11.71
C ALA A 93 -17.01 -1.70 12.30
N ILE A 94 -15.96 -2.06 11.56
CA ILE A 94 -14.81 -2.81 12.08
C ILE A 94 -13.86 -1.77 12.68
N ASP A 95 -13.93 -1.56 13.99
CA ASP A 95 -13.27 -0.46 14.69
C ASP A 95 -12.51 -0.87 15.96
N ASP A 96 -12.28 -2.16 16.13
CA ASP A 96 -11.55 -2.73 17.26
C ASP A 96 -10.81 -3.98 16.79
N LEU A 97 -9.49 -3.88 16.58
CA LEU A 97 -8.66 -5.01 16.19
C LEU A 97 -7.31 -4.95 16.89
N THR A 98 -6.95 -6.04 17.53
CA THR A 98 -5.69 -6.26 18.22
C THR A 98 -5.00 -7.49 17.64
N PHE A 99 -3.71 -7.40 17.33
CA PHE A 99 -2.90 -8.55 16.91
C PHE A 99 -2.51 -9.42 18.10
N LYS A 100 -2.71 -10.72 18.00
CA LYS A 100 -2.39 -11.69 19.08
C LYS A 100 -0.89 -12.01 19.19
N GLU A 101 -0.17 -11.98 18.06
CA GLU A 101 1.23 -12.38 17.99
C GLU A 101 2.22 -11.23 18.23
N TYR A 102 1.76 -9.95 18.15
CA TYR A 102 2.66 -8.79 18.21
C TYR A 102 2.47 -7.99 19.48
N ASN A 103 3.59 -7.66 20.12
CA ASN A 103 3.65 -6.78 21.28
C ASN A 103 4.18 -5.40 20.87
N VAL A 104 3.78 -4.36 21.58
CA VAL A 104 4.27 -2.98 21.38
C VAL A 104 5.78 -2.92 21.63
N GLU A 105 6.25 -3.62 22.66
CA GLU A 105 7.68 -3.76 23.00
C GLU A 105 8.10 -5.23 22.95
N LEU A 106 9.37 -5.49 22.57
CA LEU A 106 9.93 -6.84 22.42
C LEU A 106 9.74 -7.74 23.64
N ASN A 107 9.81 -7.19 24.86
CA ASN A 107 9.65 -7.93 26.11
C ASN A 107 8.40 -7.50 26.88
N GLY A 108 7.51 -6.74 26.25
CA GLY A 108 6.26 -6.27 26.83
C GLY A 108 5.13 -7.29 26.67
N ASN A 109 4.08 -7.10 27.48
CA ASN A 109 2.86 -7.92 27.38
C ASN A 109 1.73 -7.17 26.64
N GLU A 110 1.90 -5.88 26.38
CA GLU A 110 0.93 -5.05 25.69
C GLU A 110 0.87 -5.39 24.21
N LYS A 111 -0.30 -5.77 23.72
CA LYS A 111 -0.50 -6.16 22.33
C LYS A 111 -0.68 -4.92 21.44
N VAL A 112 -0.25 -5.06 20.18
CA VAL A 112 -0.45 -4.03 19.16
C VAL A 112 -1.92 -3.95 18.81
N ILE A 113 -2.50 -2.77 19.04
CA ILE A 113 -3.86 -2.40 18.66
C ILE A 113 -3.74 -1.62 17.34
N LEU A 114 -4.38 -2.11 16.28
CA LEU A 114 -4.39 -1.40 15.01
C LEU A 114 -5.65 -0.56 14.85
N LEU A 115 -6.84 -1.15 15.03
CA LEU A 115 -8.08 -0.41 14.89
C LEU A 115 -8.60 0.08 16.24
N ASN A 116 -9.15 1.29 16.22
CA ASN A 116 -9.73 1.97 17.35
C ASN A 116 -11.09 2.60 17.02
N PRO A 117 -12.05 2.61 17.96
CA PRO A 117 -13.36 3.23 17.77
C PRO A 117 -13.29 4.67 17.29
N ARG A 118 -14.31 5.11 16.54
CA ARG A 118 -14.37 6.47 15.95
C ARG A 118 -14.30 7.60 16.97
N ASN A 119 -14.79 7.37 18.20
CA ASN A 119 -14.93 8.41 19.24
C ASN A 119 -13.69 8.56 20.12
N VAL A 120 -12.59 7.85 19.80
CA VAL A 120 -11.30 8.03 20.48
C VAL A 120 -10.37 8.90 19.66
N GLU A 121 -9.37 9.47 20.32
CA GLU A 121 -8.40 10.36 19.65
C GLU A 121 -7.68 9.66 18.49
N ASP A 122 -7.24 8.41 18.70
CA ASP A 122 -6.59 7.57 17.71
C ASP A 122 -7.59 6.69 16.94
N GLY A 123 -8.81 7.20 16.69
CA GLY A 123 -9.81 6.46 15.94
C GLY A 123 -9.28 6.01 14.57
N TYR A 124 -9.40 4.71 14.31
CA TYR A 124 -8.98 4.08 13.05
C TYR A 124 -9.91 2.92 12.78
N PHE A 125 -10.76 3.02 11.77
CA PHE A 125 -11.85 2.09 11.55
C PHE A 125 -12.21 1.97 10.07
N ILE A 126 -12.96 0.91 9.74
CA ILE A 126 -13.36 0.58 8.38
C ILE A 126 -14.89 0.44 8.36
N GLU A 127 -15.50 1.01 7.33
CA GLU A 127 -16.93 0.95 7.05
C GLU A 127 -17.18 0.65 5.59
N SER A 128 -18.30 0.00 5.32
CA SER A 128 -18.76 -0.28 3.96
C SER A 128 -20.27 -0.25 3.90
N GLY A 129 -20.84 -0.25 2.70
CA GLY A 129 -22.28 -0.26 2.51
C GLY A 129 -22.71 0.28 1.17
N PHE A 130 -23.92 0.84 1.17
CA PHE A 130 -24.50 1.43 -0.01
C PHE A 130 -24.92 2.87 0.22
N VAL A 131 -24.77 3.69 -0.80
CA VAL A 131 -25.36 5.03 -0.88
C VAL A 131 -26.36 5.10 -2.03
N THR A 132 -27.22 6.11 -2.01
CA THR A 132 -28.20 6.35 -3.07
C THR A 132 -28.27 7.85 -3.38
N THR A 133 -28.61 8.16 -4.63
CA THR A 133 -28.92 9.55 -5.03
C THR A 133 -30.35 9.95 -4.69
N ASN A 134 -31.21 8.98 -4.35
CA ASN A 134 -32.59 9.24 -3.98
C ASN A 134 -32.70 9.64 -2.50
N LYS A 135 -32.90 10.92 -2.24
CA LYS A 135 -32.99 11.50 -0.89
C LYS A 135 -34.23 11.05 -0.09
N ASN A 136 -35.18 10.38 -0.72
CA ASN A 136 -36.42 9.92 -0.06
C ASN A 136 -36.32 8.50 0.45
N ILE A 137 -35.15 7.90 0.47
CA ILE A 137 -34.90 6.55 0.98
C ILE A 137 -33.99 6.62 2.17
N ASP A 138 -34.39 6.00 3.25
CA ASP A 138 -33.53 5.80 4.41
C ASP A 138 -32.54 4.68 4.08
N ILE A 139 -31.25 4.98 4.21
CA ILE A 139 -30.17 4.01 4.08
C ILE A 139 -29.37 3.92 5.37
N PRO A 140 -28.71 2.78 5.65
CA PRO A 140 -27.85 2.66 6.82
C PRO A 140 -26.73 3.71 6.81
N ASN A 141 -26.49 4.30 7.96
CA ASN A 141 -25.44 5.30 8.18
C ASN A 141 -24.65 4.99 9.47
N SER A 142 -23.74 5.87 9.84
CA SER A 142 -22.89 5.70 11.03
C SER A 142 -23.64 5.61 12.35
N ASN A 143 -24.90 6.06 12.41
CA ASN A 143 -25.75 6.01 13.60
C ASN A 143 -26.78 4.85 13.57
N THR A 144 -26.87 4.14 12.47
CA THR A 144 -27.78 3.00 12.34
C THR A 144 -27.35 1.86 13.26
N VAL A 145 -28.29 1.37 14.08
CA VAL A 145 -28.06 0.20 14.93
C VAL A 145 -28.51 -1.04 14.18
N TRP A 146 -27.59 -1.96 13.94
CA TRP A 146 -27.82 -3.22 13.24
C TRP A 146 -28.21 -4.31 14.23
N GLU A 147 -29.06 -5.22 13.78
CA GLU A 147 -29.45 -6.42 14.50
C GLU A 147 -28.59 -7.61 14.08
N VAL A 148 -28.23 -8.47 15.05
CA VAL A 148 -27.47 -9.69 14.79
C VAL A 148 -28.41 -10.87 14.63
N GLU A 149 -28.38 -11.53 13.48
CA GLU A 149 -29.10 -12.78 13.27
C GLU A 149 -28.12 -13.97 13.39
N GLY A 150 -28.49 -14.94 14.21
CA GLY A 150 -27.74 -16.20 14.38
C GLY A 150 -26.55 -16.07 15.31
N ASN A 151 -25.36 -16.29 14.82
CA ASN A 151 -24.13 -16.30 15.63
C ASN A 151 -23.79 -14.91 16.19
N LYS A 152 -23.49 -14.85 17.48
CA LYS A 152 -23.09 -13.61 18.19
C LYS A 152 -21.58 -13.46 18.37
N LYS A 153 -20.79 -14.37 17.81
CA LYS A 153 -19.32 -14.30 17.78
C LYS A 153 -18.83 -14.71 16.39
N LEU A 154 -17.99 -13.87 15.79
CA LEU A 154 -17.36 -14.16 14.50
C LEU A 154 -16.05 -14.92 14.73
N THR A 155 -15.93 -16.07 14.08
CA THR A 155 -14.70 -16.87 14.04
C THR A 155 -14.46 -17.35 12.60
N ASN A 156 -13.32 -17.97 12.33
CA ASN A 156 -13.04 -18.57 11.02
C ASN A 156 -14.10 -19.61 10.56
N ASN A 157 -14.78 -20.27 11.49
CA ASN A 157 -15.81 -21.28 11.20
C ASN A 157 -17.25 -20.80 11.45
N SER A 158 -17.43 -19.57 11.92
CA SER A 158 -18.73 -19.06 12.36
C SER A 158 -18.94 -17.64 11.86
N PRO A 159 -19.39 -17.45 10.61
CA PRO A 159 -19.75 -16.14 10.08
C PRO A 159 -20.93 -15.54 10.84
N ILE A 160 -21.05 -14.21 10.79
CA ILE A 160 -22.17 -13.47 11.37
C ILE A 160 -23.01 -12.83 10.29
N LYS A 161 -24.27 -12.59 10.61
CA LYS A 161 -25.22 -11.85 9.77
C LYS A 161 -25.74 -10.65 10.56
N LEU A 162 -25.58 -9.46 9.99
CA LEU A 162 -26.17 -8.22 10.49
C LEU A 162 -27.29 -7.79 9.55
N THR A 163 -28.42 -7.32 10.11
CA THR A 163 -29.59 -6.90 9.34
C THR A 163 -30.11 -5.56 9.82
N TRP A 164 -30.65 -4.79 8.89
CA TRP A 164 -31.40 -3.58 9.18
C TRP A 164 -32.43 -3.34 8.09
N THR A 165 -33.66 -3.00 8.48
CA THR A 165 -34.76 -2.75 7.54
C THR A 165 -35.27 -1.32 7.74
N ASN A 166 -35.41 -0.58 6.64
CA ASN A 166 -35.94 0.78 6.66
C ASN A 166 -37.48 0.80 6.63
N SER A 167 -38.05 1.99 6.78
CA SER A 167 -39.50 2.22 6.76
C SER A 167 -40.14 1.98 5.37
N GLN A 168 -39.33 1.92 4.31
CA GLN A 168 -39.79 1.69 2.93
C GLN A 168 -39.83 0.22 2.52
N GLY A 169 -39.50 -0.71 3.44
CA GLY A 169 -39.49 -2.16 3.15
C GLY A 169 -38.22 -2.63 2.43
N ILE A 170 -37.12 -1.89 2.58
CA ILE A 170 -35.83 -2.31 2.05
C ILE A 170 -34.99 -2.83 3.21
N THR A 171 -34.53 -4.08 3.09
CA THR A 171 -33.65 -4.72 4.06
C THR A 171 -32.22 -4.73 3.55
N PHE A 172 -31.31 -4.29 4.39
CA PHE A 172 -29.85 -4.35 4.17
C PHE A 172 -29.29 -5.46 5.06
N GLU A 173 -28.52 -6.34 4.47
CA GLU A 173 -27.85 -7.44 5.17
C GLU A 173 -26.34 -7.35 4.96
N LYS A 174 -25.56 -7.67 6.00
CA LYS A 174 -24.11 -7.88 5.93
C LYS A 174 -23.78 -9.26 6.45
N HIS A 175 -23.26 -10.11 5.57
CA HIS A 175 -22.70 -11.39 5.95
C HIS A 175 -21.18 -11.25 6.05
N ILE A 176 -20.65 -11.36 7.26
CA ILE A 176 -19.24 -11.16 7.55
C ILE A 176 -18.60 -12.48 7.92
N SER A 177 -17.58 -12.88 7.20
CA SER A 177 -16.72 -14.02 7.51
C SER A 177 -15.29 -13.57 7.75
N LEU A 178 -14.55 -14.32 8.55
CA LEU A 178 -13.15 -14.09 8.90
C LEU A 178 -12.36 -15.36 8.59
N ASP A 179 -11.23 -15.23 7.90
CA ASP A 179 -10.34 -16.34 7.65
C ASP A 179 -9.44 -16.67 8.88
N ASP A 180 -8.47 -17.56 8.71
CA ASP A 180 -7.56 -17.94 9.78
C ASP A 180 -6.53 -16.87 10.15
N GLN A 181 -6.34 -15.83 9.31
CA GLN A 181 -5.30 -14.83 9.50
C GLN A 181 -5.86 -13.40 9.57
N PHE A 182 -6.08 -12.73 8.41
CA PHE A 182 -6.28 -11.27 8.36
C PHE A 182 -7.40 -10.80 7.42
N LEU A 183 -8.10 -11.73 6.74
CA LEU A 183 -9.08 -11.41 5.73
C LEU A 183 -10.50 -11.44 6.32
N PHE A 184 -11.20 -10.32 6.20
CA PHE A 184 -12.65 -10.22 6.36
C PHE A 184 -13.28 -10.20 4.97
N THR A 185 -14.20 -11.11 4.69
CA THR A 185 -15.06 -11.06 3.51
C THR A 185 -16.45 -10.59 3.93
N VAL A 186 -16.90 -9.48 3.35
CA VAL A 186 -18.19 -8.87 3.65
C VAL A 186 -19.08 -8.96 2.42
N LYS A 187 -20.12 -9.79 2.48
CA LYS A 187 -21.17 -9.84 1.48
C LYS A 187 -22.31 -8.94 1.91
N GLU A 188 -22.55 -7.91 1.13
CA GLU A 188 -23.57 -6.90 1.38
C GLU A 188 -24.74 -7.12 0.45
N LYS A 189 -25.92 -7.36 1.02
CA LYS A 189 -27.13 -7.67 0.28
C LYS A 189 -28.21 -6.62 0.54
N ILE A 190 -28.89 -6.22 -0.54
CA ILE A 190 -30.10 -5.40 -0.47
C ILE A 190 -31.26 -6.26 -0.92
N ILE A 191 -32.34 -6.28 -0.13
CA ILE A 191 -33.59 -6.93 -0.43
C ILE A 191 -34.67 -5.84 -0.49
N ASN A 192 -35.23 -5.62 -1.66
CA ASN A 192 -36.26 -4.62 -1.87
C ASN A 192 -37.63 -5.32 -1.90
N SER A 193 -38.37 -5.23 -0.81
CA SER A 193 -39.75 -5.78 -0.70
C SER A 193 -40.84 -4.77 -1.09
N SER A 194 -40.45 -3.61 -1.66
CA SER A 194 -41.38 -2.60 -2.15
C SER A 194 -41.79 -2.82 -3.61
N ASP A 195 -42.75 -2.05 -4.08
CA ASP A 195 -43.24 -2.02 -5.46
C ASP A 195 -42.42 -1.08 -6.38
N LYS A 196 -41.36 -0.45 -5.87
CA LYS A 196 -40.54 0.54 -6.59
C LYS A 196 -39.16 0.01 -6.88
N THR A 197 -38.55 0.54 -7.93
CA THR A 197 -37.16 0.27 -8.28
C THR A 197 -36.24 1.38 -7.70
N TYR A 198 -35.10 0.99 -7.17
CA TYR A 198 -34.13 1.91 -6.55
C TYR A 198 -32.72 1.66 -7.07
N ASN A 199 -31.93 2.72 -7.08
CA ASN A 199 -30.53 2.70 -7.49
C ASN A 199 -29.60 2.92 -6.29
N PHE A 200 -28.63 2.02 -6.13
CA PHE A 200 -27.64 2.08 -5.05
C PHE A 200 -26.22 2.05 -5.62
N TYR A 201 -25.30 2.62 -4.87
CA TYR A 201 -23.87 2.62 -5.19
C TYR A 201 -23.13 2.02 -4.00
N SER A 202 -22.32 0.99 -4.26
CA SER A 202 -21.49 0.35 -3.25
C SER A 202 -20.33 1.27 -2.87
N TYR A 203 -19.99 1.35 -1.60
CA TYR A 203 -18.83 2.06 -1.09
C TYR A 203 -18.12 1.28 0.01
N GLY A 204 -16.85 1.59 0.20
CA GLY A 204 -16.06 1.20 1.36
C GLY A 204 -15.06 2.29 1.70
N GLN A 205 -14.79 2.46 2.99
CA GLN A 205 -13.92 3.52 3.46
C GLN A 205 -13.10 3.10 4.68
N ILE A 206 -11.88 3.59 4.72
CA ILE A 206 -10.96 3.51 5.85
C ILE A 206 -10.81 4.93 6.38
N ILE A 207 -11.06 5.12 7.66
CA ILE A 207 -11.03 6.44 8.30
C ILE A 207 -10.03 6.42 9.44
N ARG A 208 -9.18 7.44 9.50
CA ARG A 208 -8.20 7.66 10.57
C ARG A 208 -8.31 9.07 11.10
N ASN A 209 -8.45 9.22 12.41
CA ASN A 209 -8.71 10.53 13.02
C ASN A 209 -7.49 11.45 12.97
N ARG A 210 -6.27 10.91 13.07
CA ARG A 210 -5.03 11.69 13.06
C ARG A 210 -3.85 10.91 12.49
N ILE A 211 -2.78 11.61 12.18
CA ILE A 211 -1.50 11.02 11.83
C ILE A 211 -0.97 10.21 13.02
N PRO A 212 -0.54 8.94 12.83
CA PRO A 212 -0.01 8.15 13.93
C PRO A 212 1.28 8.74 14.48
N SER A 213 1.43 8.73 15.80
CA SER A 213 2.65 9.21 16.47
C SER A 213 3.88 8.35 16.18
N SER A 214 3.69 7.16 15.63
CA SER A 214 4.73 6.19 15.30
C SER A 214 5.34 6.37 13.90
N ILE A 215 4.92 7.37 13.13
CA ILE A 215 5.52 7.65 11.81
C ILE A 215 7.01 7.89 11.99
N SER A 216 7.81 7.09 11.28
CA SER A 216 9.26 7.12 11.44
C SER A 216 9.93 8.32 10.78
N GLY A 217 9.24 9.03 9.87
CA GLY A 217 9.79 10.15 9.10
C GLY A 217 11.01 9.78 8.24
N PHE A 218 11.31 8.49 8.11
CA PHE A 218 12.38 8.00 7.26
C PHE A 218 11.87 7.88 5.83
N TYR A 219 12.43 8.63 4.91
CA TYR A 219 12.13 8.63 3.47
C TYR A 219 12.30 7.28 2.75
N ILE A 220 12.63 6.21 3.47
CA ILE A 220 12.95 4.90 2.88
C ILE A 220 11.70 3.99 2.82
N LEU A 221 10.67 4.24 3.63
CA LEU A 221 9.46 3.42 3.71
C LEU A 221 8.24 4.31 3.60
N HIS A 222 7.34 3.97 2.70
CA HIS A 222 6.06 4.68 2.60
C HIS A 222 5.15 4.36 3.80
N GLU A 223 4.68 5.42 4.46
CA GLU A 223 3.67 5.39 5.52
C GLU A 223 2.59 6.43 5.19
N GLY A 224 1.42 5.98 4.75
CA GLY A 224 0.36 6.86 4.28
C GLY A 224 -0.70 6.11 3.49
N PHE A 225 -1.27 6.78 2.53
CA PHE A 225 -2.26 6.21 1.63
C PHE A 225 -1.58 5.39 0.54
N LEU A 226 -2.06 4.18 0.33
CA LEU A 226 -1.52 3.25 -0.64
C LEU A 226 -2.63 2.61 -1.45
N SER A 227 -2.43 2.52 -2.75
CA SER A 227 -3.34 1.86 -3.67
C SER A 227 -2.58 1.26 -4.85
N VAL A 228 -3.12 0.20 -5.43
CA VAL A 228 -2.77 -0.21 -6.79
C VAL A 228 -4.04 -0.16 -7.61
N LEU A 229 -4.04 0.58 -8.69
CA LEU A 229 -5.16 0.81 -9.57
C LEU A 229 -4.74 0.51 -11.01
N ASP A 230 -5.41 -0.44 -11.67
CA ASP A 230 -5.13 -0.82 -13.05
C ASP A 230 -3.61 -0.99 -13.28
N ASP A 231 -2.93 -1.73 -12.41
CA ASP A 231 -1.47 -1.99 -12.39
C ASP A 231 -0.57 -0.81 -11.98
N GLN A 232 -1.11 0.33 -11.66
CA GLN A 232 -0.34 1.49 -11.21
C GLN A 232 -0.30 1.58 -9.69
N LEU A 233 0.90 1.58 -9.10
CA LEU A 233 1.10 1.88 -7.67
C LEU A 233 0.91 3.39 -7.45
N ILE A 234 0.15 3.71 -6.40
CA ILE A 234 -0.13 5.07 -5.94
C ILE A 234 0.21 5.13 -4.47
N GLU A 235 1.08 6.04 -4.11
CA GLU A 235 1.53 6.32 -2.76
C GLU A 235 1.36 7.81 -2.51
N GLU A 236 0.62 8.17 -1.46
CA GLU A 236 0.35 9.56 -1.09
C GLU A 236 0.58 9.72 0.41
N ASP A 237 1.40 10.68 0.78
CA ASP A 237 1.70 10.98 2.18
C ASP A 237 0.53 11.70 2.86
N TYR A 238 0.47 11.66 4.19
CA TYR A 238 -0.57 12.37 4.95
C TYR A 238 -0.56 13.86 4.69
N ASP A 239 0.62 14.48 4.57
CA ASP A 239 0.77 15.92 4.34
C ASP A 239 0.24 16.30 2.95
N ASP A 240 0.55 15.50 1.92
CA ASP A 240 0.06 15.72 0.56
C ASP A 240 -1.48 15.68 0.50
N ILE A 241 -2.09 14.72 1.21
CA ILE A 241 -3.55 14.60 1.26
C ILE A 241 -4.21 15.71 2.09
N GLN A 242 -3.52 16.28 3.09
CA GLN A 242 -4.00 17.49 3.76
C GLN A 242 -4.07 18.70 2.83
N GLU A 243 -3.09 18.82 1.94
CA GLU A 243 -3.02 19.93 0.99
C GLU A 243 -3.95 19.71 -0.20
N LYS A 244 -4.01 18.50 -0.73
CA LYS A 244 -4.71 18.19 -1.97
C LYS A 244 -5.35 16.82 -1.96
N LYS A 245 -6.66 16.78 -2.18
CA LYS A 245 -7.42 15.55 -2.41
C LYS A 245 -6.90 14.79 -3.64
N PHE A 246 -6.64 13.49 -3.49
CA PHE A 246 -6.40 12.58 -4.62
C PHE A 246 -7.71 11.92 -5.06
N THR A 247 -7.89 11.72 -6.36
CA THR A 247 -9.06 11.00 -6.92
C THR A 247 -8.70 10.35 -8.24
N GLN A 248 -9.03 9.08 -8.39
CA GLN A 248 -8.83 8.31 -9.63
C GLN A 248 -9.94 7.27 -9.80
N THR A 249 -10.30 6.97 -11.07
CA THR A 249 -11.23 5.89 -11.43
C THR A 249 -10.43 4.69 -11.94
N ALA A 250 -10.86 3.48 -11.57
CA ALA A 250 -10.21 2.23 -11.96
C ALA A 250 -11.22 1.09 -12.14
N GLN A 251 -10.80 0.03 -12.83
CA GLN A 251 -11.56 -1.19 -13.01
C GLN A 251 -11.15 -2.27 -12.01
N GLU A 252 -9.88 -2.28 -11.61
CA GLU A 252 -9.29 -3.26 -10.71
C GLU A 252 -8.35 -2.57 -9.71
N GLY A 253 -8.20 -3.18 -8.53
CA GLY A 253 -7.24 -2.73 -7.55
C GLY A 253 -7.75 -2.79 -6.11
N PHE A 254 -7.00 -2.16 -5.24
CA PHE A 254 -7.32 -2.01 -3.82
C PHE A 254 -6.92 -0.62 -3.34
N LEU A 255 -7.43 -0.22 -2.19
CA LEU A 255 -7.03 1.00 -1.50
C LEU A 255 -6.74 0.67 -0.03
N GLY A 256 -5.83 1.43 0.58
CA GLY A 256 -5.43 1.21 1.95
C GLY A 256 -4.76 2.39 2.62
N ILE A 257 -4.56 2.26 3.92
CA ILE A 257 -3.66 3.09 4.72
C ILE A 257 -2.58 2.15 5.26
N SER A 258 -1.34 2.48 4.95
CA SER A 258 -0.14 1.69 5.24
C SER A 258 0.67 2.35 6.33
N ASP A 259 0.95 1.61 7.39
CA ASP A 259 1.93 1.97 8.41
C ASP A 259 3.22 1.17 8.18
N LYS A 260 4.28 1.45 8.94
CA LYS A 260 5.56 0.76 8.82
C LYS A 260 5.44 -0.78 8.81
N PHE A 261 4.62 -1.34 9.69
CA PHE A 261 4.49 -2.79 9.89
C PHE A 261 3.08 -3.33 9.62
N TRP A 262 2.10 -2.46 9.37
CA TRP A 262 0.69 -2.78 9.30
C TRP A 262 0.04 -2.20 8.06
N ILE A 263 -1.01 -2.85 7.60
CA ILE A 263 -1.87 -2.35 6.52
C ILE A 263 -3.32 -2.59 6.89
N ALA A 264 -4.16 -1.59 6.65
CA ALA A 264 -5.60 -1.77 6.54
C ALA A 264 -5.99 -1.45 5.10
N SER A 265 -6.61 -2.39 4.40
CA SER A 265 -6.97 -2.26 2.99
C SER A 265 -8.37 -2.76 2.70
N VAL A 266 -8.98 -2.15 1.69
CA VAL A 266 -10.29 -2.53 1.15
C VAL A 266 -10.13 -2.84 -0.33
N ILE A 267 -10.67 -3.97 -0.75
CA ILE A 267 -10.70 -4.42 -2.13
C ILE A 267 -12.17 -4.28 -2.59
N PRO A 268 -12.46 -3.37 -3.54
CA PRO A 268 -13.80 -3.17 -4.09
C PRO A 268 -14.36 -4.41 -4.78
N PRO A 269 -15.70 -4.47 -5.03
CA PRO A 269 -16.29 -5.53 -5.81
C PRO A 269 -15.65 -5.67 -7.19
N ARG A 270 -15.34 -6.89 -7.57
CA ARG A 270 -14.63 -7.19 -8.82
C ARG A 270 -15.48 -6.91 -10.05
N SER A 271 -14.80 -6.65 -11.16
CA SER A 271 -15.41 -6.43 -12.48
C SER A 271 -16.36 -5.23 -12.54
N LYS A 272 -16.20 -4.28 -11.63
CA LYS A 272 -16.96 -3.05 -11.58
C LYS A 272 -16.04 -1.84 -11.49
N GLU A 273 -16.32 -0.85 -12.32
CA GLU A 273 -15.62 0.42 -12.25
C GLU A 273 -15.96 1.14 -10.95
N PHE A 274 -14.94 1.63 -10.29
CA PHE A 274 -15.05 2.40 -9.05
C PHE A 274 -14.14 3.63 -9.10
N LYS A 275 -14.53 4.63 -8.33
CA LYS A 275 -13.73 5.84 -8.09
C LYS A 275 -13.17 5.80 -6.70
N ILE A 276 -11.84 5.89 -6.55
CA ILE A 276 -11.23 6.07 -5.25
C ILE A 276 -11.00 7.56 -4.96
N THR A 277 -10.95 7.85 -3.68
CA THR A 277 -10.64 9.17 -3.17
C THR A 277 -9.84 9.03 -1.88
N PHE A 278 -8.72 9.75 -1.81
CA PHE A 278 -8.00 10.05 -0.59
C PHE A 278 -8.25 11.51 -0.25
N ASP A 279 -8.80 11.78 0.91
CA ASP A 279 -9.09 13.14 1.33
C ASP A 279 -8.89 13.36 2.85
N TYR A 280 -8.76 14.62 3.22
CA TYR A 280 -8.72 15.07 4.60
C TYR A 280 -9.81 16.13 4.84
N LYS A 281 -10.73 15.80 5.76
CA LYS A 281 -11.74 16.73 6.28
C LYS A 281 -11.81 16.53 7.79
N ASN A 282 -10.88 17.12 8.53
CA ASN A 282 -10.66 16.88 9.97
C ASN A 282 -10.26 15.42 10.31
N LYS A 283 -10.43 14.47 9.40
CA LYS A 283 -10.02 13.08 9.48
C LYS A 283 -9.47 12.64 8.12
N PHE A 284 -8.51 11.77 8.13
CA PHE A 284 -7.98 11.12 6.93
C PHE A 284 -8.94 10.03 6.47
N ARG A 285 -9.22 9.99 5.17
CA ARG A 285 -10.13 9.03 4.58
C ARG A 285 -9.61 8.49 3.27
N ALA A 286 -9.49 7.17 3.19
CA ALA A 286 -9.35 6.43 1.94
C ALA A 286 -10.69 5.75 1.63
N ASN A 287 -11.31 6.06 0.48
CA ASN A 287 -12.61 5.47 0.13
C ASN A 287 -12.70 5.13 -1.34
N TYR A 288 -13.56 4.15 -1.65
CA TYR A 288 -14.07 3.92 -3.00
C TYR A 288 -15.59 4.10 -3.05
N ILE A 289 -16.09 4.42 -4.23
CA ILE A 289 -17.50 4.37 -4.57
C ILE A 289 -17.67 3.81 -5.99
N SER A 290 -18.63 2.91 -6.21
CA SER A 290 -18.94 2.42 -7.56
C SER A 290 -19.40 3.58 -8.46
N THR A 291 -18.90 3.63 -9.71
CA THR A 291 -19.28 4.70 -10.65
C THR A 291 -20.65 4.47 -11.27
N LYS A 292 -21.07 3.21 -11.36
CA LYS A 292 -22.39 2.82 -11.88
C LYS A 292 -23.30 2.40 -10.75
N GLY A 293 -24.53 2.93 -10.78
CA GLY A 293 -25.58 2.52 -9.86
C GLY A 293 -26.03 1.09 -10.15
N ILE A 294 -26.39 0.38 -9.09
CA ILE A 294 -26.95 -0.96 -9.13
C ILE A 294 -28.45 -0.83 -8.94
N GLU A 295 -29.20 -1.23 -9.95
CA GLU A 295 -30.65 -1.16 -9.93
C GLU A 295 -31.22 -2.38 -9.20
N VAL A 296 -32.06 -2.12 -8.18
CA VAL A 296 -32.79 -3.15 -7.44
C VAL A 296 -34.27 -2.97 -7.73
N GLY A 297 -34.79 -3.82 -8.59
CA GLY A 297 -36.21 -3.80 -8.99
C GLY A 297 -37.15 -4.11 -7.84
N ALA A 298 -38.47 -3.86 -8.06
CA ALA A 298 -39.52 -4.24 -7.13
C ALA A 298 -39.45 -5.73 -6.80
N ASN A 299 -39.52 -6.10 -5.52
CA ASN A 299 -39.38 -7.46 -5.00
C ASN A 299 -38.08 -8.17 -5.43
N GLY A 300 -37.04 -7.38 -5.78
CA GLY A 300 -35.72 -7.86 -6.19
C GLY A 300 -34.70 -7.84 -5.08
N SER A 301 -33.56 -8.47 -5.34
CA SER A 301 -32.40 -8.39 -4.44
C SER A 301 -31.11 -8.38 -5.24
N ILE A 302 -30.06 -7.78 -4.62
CA ILE A 302 -28.69 -7.79 -5.14
C ILE A 302 -27.73 -8.13 -4.01
N GLU A 303 -26.57 -8.64 -4.37
CA GLU A 303 -25.48 -8.92 -3.44
C GLU A 303 -24.16 -8.43 -4.03
N GLU A 304 -23.34 -7.78 -3.21
CA GLU A 304 -21.99 -7.33 -3.52
C GLU A 304 -21.03 -7.94 -2.51
N GLU A 305 -19.84 -8.29 -2.95
CA GLU A 305 -18.77 -8.77 -2.07
C GLU A 305 -17.61 -7.81 -2.08
N ILE A 306 -17.17 -7.42 -0.89
CA ILE A 306 -15.93 -6.68 -0.66
C ILE A 306 -15.01 -7.50 0.22
N GLN A 307 -13.72 -7.28 0.08
CA GLN A 307 -12.70 -7.92 0.89
C GLN A 307 -11.94 -6.85 1.68
N ILE A 308 -11.68 -7.11 2.94
CA ILE A 308 -10.98 -6.20 3.84
C ILE A 308 -9.81 -6.98 4.45
N ILE A 309 -8.60 -6.52 4.20
CA ILE A 309 -7.38 -7.13 4.76
C ILE A 309 -6.79 -6.18 5.77
N ILE A 310 -6.72 -6.62 7.04
CA ILE A 310 -6.15 -5.85 8.16
C ILE A 310 -4.98 -6.66 8.70
N ALA A 311 -3.78 -6.42 8.17
CA ALA A 311 -2.67 -7.36 8.29
C ALA A 311 -1.40 -6.76 8.87
N ALA A 312 -0.62 -7.61 9.53
CA ALA A 312 0.81 -7.40 9.65
C ALA A 312 1.47 -7.63 8.28
N LYS A 313 2.40 -6.75 7.86
CA LYS A 313 3.12 -6.84 6.59
C LYS A 313 4.14 -7.99 6.58
N ARG A 314 3.64 -9.22 6.68
CA ARG A 314 4.44 -10.45 6.56
C ARG A 314 4.46 -10.86 5.10
N VAL A 315 5.64 -10.98 4.49
CA VAL A 315 5.80 -11.30 3.07
C VAL A 315 4.98 -12.54 2.67
N ASN A 316 5.08 -13.64 3.42
CA ASN A 316 4.36 -14.87 3.12
C ASN A 316 2.82 -14.69 3.18
N ALA A 317 2.30 -13.86 4.11
CA ALA A 317 0.86 -13.62 4.23
C ALA A 317 0.36 -12.69 3.12
N ILE A 318 1.12 -11.65 2.81
CA ILE A 318 0.80 -10.70 1.73
C ILE A 318 0.85 -11.39 0.36
N ASP A 319 1.90 -12.18 0.07
CA ASP A 319 2.01 -12.96 -1.16
C ASP A 319 0.88 -14.00 -1.27
N TYR A 320 0.52 -14.66 -0.17
CA TYR A 320 -0.63 -15.59 -0.13
C TYR A 320 -1.94 -14.90 -0.52
N TYR A 321 -2.23 -13.71 0.02
CA TYR A 321 -3.44 -12.97 -0.35
C TYR A 321 -3.38 -12.41 -1.77
N ALA A 322 -2.23 -11.96 -2.24
CA ALA A 322 -2.04 -11.55 -3.62
C ALA A 322 -2.42 -12.67 -4.60
N GLU A 323 -1.95 -13.90 -4.34
CA GLU A 323 -2.19 -15.06 -5.19
C GLU A 323 -3.60 -15.64 -5.00
N SER A 324 -4.00 -15.95 -3.76
CA SER A 324 -5.27 -16.64 -3.47
C SER A 324 -6.50 -15.82 -3.83
N LEU A 325 -6.40 -14.50 -3.64
CA LEU A 325 -7.46 -13.56 -3.99
C LEU A 325 -7.26 -12.93 -5.36
N ASN A 326 -6.19 -13.29 -6.10
CA ASN A 326 -5.85 -12.70 -7.39
C ASN A 326 -5.91 -11.16 -7.36
N ILE A 327 -5.30 -10.55 -6.32
CA ILE A 327 -5.18 -9.09 -6.19
C ILE A 327 -3.87 -8.68 -6.83
N ASN A 328 -3.97 -8.03 -7.98
CA ASN A 328 -2.78 -7.66 -8.75
C ASN A 328 -1.86 -6.72 -7.95
N LYS A 329 -0.57 -7.07 -7.89
CA LYS A 329 0.48 -6.30 -7.20
C LYS A 329 0.18 -5.97 -5.72
N PHE A 330 -0.61 -6.79 -5.03
CA PHE A 330 -0.84 -6.60 -3.59
C PHE A 330 0.44 -6.75 -2.76
N ASP A 331 1.42 -7.47 -3.28
CA ASP A 331 2.74 -7.63 -2.67
C ASP A 331 3.53 -6.31 -2.58
N LEU A 332 3.18 -5.28 -3.36
CA LEU A 332 3.74 -3.93 -3.26
C LEU A 332 3.34 -3.18 -1.97
N VAL A 333 2.40 -3.71 -1.19
CA VAL A 333 2.13 -3.25 0.19
C VAL A 333 3.40 -3.30 1.06
N ILE A 334 4.32 -4.21 0.73
CA ILE A 334 5.65 -4.26 1.35
C ILE A 334 6.62 -3.53 0.42
N ASP A 335 7.10 -2.39 0.88
CA ASP A 335 8.08 -1.62 0.13
C ASP A 335 9.47 -2.31 0.18
N PHE A 336 9.83 -2.97 -0.92
CA PHE A 336 11.16 -3.52 -1.15
C PHE A 336 12.11 -2.53 -1.82
N GLY A 337 11.66 -1.31 -2.08
CA GLY A 337 12.40 -0.24 -2.74
C GLY A 337 12.55 -0.44 -4.26
N ILE A 338 13.26 0.49 -4.88
CA ILE A 338 13.44 0.56 -6.34
C ILE A 338 14.11 -0.69 -6.94
N LEU A 339 14.88 -1.44 -6.15
CA LEU A 339 15.54 -2.68 -6.56
C LEU A 339 14.73 -3.93 -6.18
N TYR A 340 13.40 -3.85 -6.23
CA TYR A 340 12.48 -4.92 -5.88
C TYR A 340 12.89 -6.30 -6.45
N PHE A 341 13.31 -6.35 -7.72
CA PHE A 341 13.74 -7.59 -8.40
C PHE A 341 14.97 -8.26 -7.75
N LEU A 342 15.74 -7.51 -6.97
CA LEU A 342 16.91 -7.99 -6.24
C LEU A 342 16.61 -8.21 -4.74
N THR A 343 15.89 -7.25 -4.13
CA THR A 343 15.64 -7.23 -2.68
C THR A 343 14.65 -8.31 -2.25
N LYS A 344 13.60 -8.59 -3.03
CA LYS A 344 12.63 -9.64 -2.71
C LYS A 344 13.26 -11.06 -2.77
N PRO A 345 14.01 -11.47 -3.82
CA PRO A 345 14.75 -12.73 -3.79
C PRO A 345 15.79 -12.83 -2.66
N LEU A 346 16.47 -11.72 -2.33
CA LEU A 346 17.40 -11.69 -1.22
C LEU A 346 16.71 -11.93 0.12
N TRP A 347 15.51 -11.36 0.31
CA TRP A 347 14.69 -11.62 1.48
C TRP A 347 14.33 -13.12 1.61
N PHE A 348 13.91 -13.77 0.52
CA PHE A 348 13.64 -15.23 0.53
C PHE A 348 14.88 -16.05 0.87
N ALA A 349 16.05 -15.63 0.40
CA ALA A 349 17.30 -16.31 0.75
C ALA A 349 17.63 -16.14 2.25
N ILE A 350 17.43 -14.95 2.82
CA ILE A 350 17.61 -14.72 4.27
C ILE A 350 16.60 -15.56 5.08
N ASP A 351 15.32 -15.58 4.67
CA ASP A 351 14.28 -16.37 5.33
C ASP A 351 14.58 -17.87 5.30
N TYR A 352 15.10 -18.38 4.18
CA TYR A 352 15.58 -19.77 4.06
C TYR A 352 16.68 -20.08 5.08
N PHE A 353 17.73 -19.26 5.15
CA PHE A 353 18.80 -19.44 6.13
C PHE A 353 18.30 -19.25 7.57
N PHE A 354 17.36 -18.34 7.80
CA PHE A 354 16.74 -18.19 9.11
C PHE A 354 15.99 -19.47 9.56
N LYS A 355 15.20 -20.06 8.67
CA LYS A 355 14.50 -21.34 8.94
C LYS A 355 15.48 -22.47 9.25
N LEU A 356 16.69 -22.43 8.66
CA LEU A 356 17.73 -23.43 8.91
C LEU A 356 18.44 -23.21 10.25
N CYS A 357 18.73 -21.97 10.64
CA CYS A 357 19.61 -21.63 11.77
C CYS A 357 18.84 -21.12 12.99
N GLY A 358 17.57 -20.73 12.85
CA GLY A 358 16.76 -20.16 13.93
C GLY A 358 17.19 -18.75 14.41
N ASN A 359 18.14 -18.10 13.71
CA ASN A 359 18.69 -16.80 14.10
C ASN A 359 18.95 -15.91 12.88
N TYR A 360 18.31 -14.74 12.82
CA TYR A 360 18.46 -13.80 11.70
C TYR A 360 19.88 -13.25 11.55
N GLY A 361 20.60 -13.00 12.63
CA GLY A 361 21.99 -12.54 12.58
C GLY A 361 22.90 -13.56 11.88
N VAL A 362 22.76 -14.83 12.20
CA VAL A 362 23.48 -15.93 11.53
C VAL A 362 23.05 -16.04 10.07
N ALA A 363 21.76 -15.94 9.78
CA ALA A 363 21.24 -15.96 8.41
C ALA A 363 21.84 -14.84 7.53
N ILE A 364 21.94 -13.61 8.06
CA ILE A 364 22.56 -12.47 7.37
C ILE A 364 24.04 -12.72 7.10
N ILE A 365 24.77 -13.31 8.05
CA ILE A 365 26.19 -13.67 7.86
C ILE A 365 26.32 -14.70 6.74
N LEU A 366 25.50 -15.76 6.78
CA LEU A 366 25.55 -16.84 5.79
C LEU A 366 25.26 -16.31 4.37
N ILE A 367 24.20 -15.54 4.19
CA ILE A 367 23.90 -14.97 2.86
C ILE A 367 25.01 -14.02 2.40
N THR A 368 25.61 -13.26 3.32
CA THR A 368 26.76 -12.38 3.00
C THR A 368 27.93 -13.20 2.51
N VAL A 369 28.24 -14.33 3.14
CA VAL A 369 29.29 -15.24 2.69
C VAL A 369 28.96 -15.82 1.30
N CYS A 370 27.73 -16.27 1.09
CA CYS A 370 27.28 -16.78 -0.21
C CYS A 370 27.43 -15.73 -1.33
N ILE A 371 27.01 -14.51 -1.08
CA ILE A 371 27.14 -13.38 -2.03
C ILE A 371 28.63 -13.10 -2.31
N ARG A 372 29.47 -13.05 -1.28
CA ARG A 372 30.91 -12.83 -1.47
C ARG A 372 31.57 -13.97 -2.22
N LEU A 373 31.20 -15.21 -1.99
CA LEU A 373 31.69 -16.37 -2.78
C LEU A 373 31.27 -16.29 -4.23
N LEU A 374 30.01 -15.92 -4.49
CA LEU A 374 29.50 -15.74 -5.86
C LEU A 374 30.28 -14.65 -6.62
N PHE A 375 30.58 -13.54 -5.99
CA PHE A 375 31.33 -12.43 -6.60
C PHE A 375 32.85 -12.53 -6.44
N PHE A 376 33.35 -13.58 -5.75
CA PHE A 376 34.78 -13.74 -5.53
C PHE A 376 35.64 -13.75 -6.81
N PRO A 377 35.25 -14.44 -7.91
CA PRO A 377 36.04 -14.42 -9.14
C PRO A 377 36.14 -13.00 -9.72
N LEU A 378 35.05 -12.25 -9.71
CA LEU A 378 35.00 -10.86 -10.19
C LEU A 378 35.86 -9.94 -9.32
N ALA A 379 35.71 -10.04 -8.00
CA ALA A 379 36.52 -9.28 -7.05
C ALA A 379 38.03 -9.60 -7.21
N SER A 380 38.40 -10.89 -7.33
CA SER A 380 39.78 -11.30 -7.54
C SER A 380 40.35 -10.72 -8.82
N TYR A 381 39.58 -10.71 -9.90
CA TYR A 381 39.99 -10.08 -11.17
C TYR A 381 40.22 -8.58 -10.99
N SER A 382 39.29 -7.88 -10.35
CA SER A 382 39.40 -6.43 -10.07
C SER A 382 40.61 -6.11 -9.22
N PHE A 383 40.87 -6.85 -8.13
CA PHE A 383 42.05 -6.65 -7.28
C PHE A 383 43.38 -6.92 -8.00
N ARG A 384 43.43 -7.95 -8.87
CA ARG A 384 44.62 -8.21 -9.70
C ARG A 384 44.88 -7.06 -10.66
N SER A 385 43.85 -6.56 -11.34
CA SER A 385 43.97 -5.41 -12.24
C SER A 385 44.41 -4.15 -11.51
N MET A 386 43.83 -3.84 -10.33
CA MET A 386 44.28 -2.72 -9.50
C MET A 386 45.76 -2.87 -9.06
N GLY A 387 46.17 -4.11 -8.73
CA GLY A 387 47.57 -4.39 -8.38
C GLY A 387 48.55 -4.07 -9.52
N LYS A 388 48.19 -4.50 -10.75
CA LYS A 388 49.00 -4.18 -11.96
C LYS A 388 48.96 -2.70 -12.30
N MET A 389 47.82 -2.03 -12.15
CA MET A 389 47.73 -0.55 -12.34
C MET A 389 48.66 0.19 -11.40
N LYS A 390 48.84 -0.24 -10.12
CA LYS A 390 49.80 0.32 -9.20
C LYS A 390 51.27 0.18 -9.68
N LEU A 391 51.61 -0.95 -10.31
CA LEU A 391 52.93 -1.17 -10.90
C LEU A 391 53.19 -0.24 -12.10
N LEU A 392 52.16 0.13 -12.87
CA LEU A 392 52.25 1.05 -13.98
C LEU A 392 52.26 2.52 -13.58
N GLN A 393 51.98 2.83 -12.31
CA GLN A 393 51.91 4.21 -11.81
C GLN A 393 53.14 5.05 -12.09
N PRO A 394 54.41 4.56 -11.87
CA PRO A 394 55.58 5.35 -12.20
C PRO A 394 55.72 5.71 -13.67
N GLU A 395 55.37 4.78 -14.57
CA GLU A 395 55.41 5.04 -16.01
C GLU A 395 54.32 6.02 -16.44
N MET A 396 53.15 5.94 -15.81
CA MET A 396 52.05 6.89 -16.02
C MET A 396 52.44 8.30 -15.58
N ILE A 397 53.18 8.44 -14.48
CA ILE A 397 53.70 9.73 -13.99
C ILE A 397 54.70 10.27 -15.00
N ARG A 398 55.64 9.42 -15.50
CA ARG A 398 56.60 9.79 -16.50
C ARG A 398 55.95 10.30 -17.78
N LEU A 399 54.95 9.58 -18.31
CA LEU A 399 54.19 10.01 -19.47
C LEU A 399 53.45 11.34 -19.26
N LYS A 400 52.92 11.56 -18.08
CA LYS A 400 52.31 12.83 -17.71
C LYS A 400 53.29 14.00 -17.68
N GLU A 401 54.50 13.76 -17.24
CA GLU A 401 55.55 14.78 -17.23
C GLU A 401 56.07 15.07 -18.65
N LEU A 402 56.25 14.02 -19.46
CA LEU A 402 56.77 14.14 -20.81
C LEU A 402 55.78 14.87 -21.76
N HIS A 403 54.50 14.70 -21.59
CA HIS A 403 53.44 15.26 -22.43
C HIS A 403 52.57 16.27 -21.71
N LYS A 404 53.14 17.07 -20.84
CA LYS A 404 52.43 18.07 -20.00
C LYS A 404 51.57 19.04 -20.82
N ASP A 405 52.08 19.42 -22.02
CA ASP A 405 51.46 20.44 -22.87
C ASP A 405 50.64 19.86 -24.01
N ASP A 406 50.72 18.53 -24.27
CA ASP A 406 49.99 17.83 -25.32
C ASP A 406 49.07 16.75 -24.74
N LYS A 407 47.85 17.15 -24.42
CA LYS A 407 46.87 16.26 -23.81
C LYS A 407 46.39 15.12 -24.74
N MET A 408 46.39 15.37 -26.06
CA MET A 408 46.01 14.36 -27.05
C MET A 408 47.02 13.25 -27.12
N LYS A 409 48.31 13.62 -27.18
CA LYS A 409 49.41 12.67 -27.23
C LYS A 409 49.54 11.91 -25.90
N LEU A 410 49.36 12.58 -24.77
CA LEU A 410 49.31 11.94 -23.44
C LEU A 410 48.24 10.84 -23.39
N GLN A 411 47.03 11.12 -23.89
CA GLN A 411 45.93 10.17 -23.91
C GLN A 411 46.22 8.96 -24.83
N GLN A 412 46.84 9.20 -26.00
CA GLN A 412 47.24 8.14 -26.93
C GLN A 412 48.35 7.24 -26.31
N GLU A 413 49.36 7.81 -25.70
CA GLU A 413 50.45 7.05 -25.06
C GLU A 413 49.94 6.28 -23.81
N MET A 414 49.04 6.86 -23.02
CA MET A 414 48.39 6.16 -21.93
C MET A 414 47.58 4.98 -22.38
N MET A 415 46.80 5.13 -23.46
CA MET A 415 46.02 4.02 -24.03
C MET A 415 46.93 2.95 -24.68
N ALA A 416 48.06 3.36 -25.29
CA ALA A 416 49.07 2.42 -25.80
C ALA A 416 49.72 1.62 -24.66
N LEU A 417 50.02 2.26 -23.51
CA LEU A 417 50.57 1.61 -22.33
C LEU A 417 49.58 0.56 -21.79
N TYR A 418 48.28 0.92 -21.63
CA TYR A 418 47.26 -0.03 -21.17
C TYR A 418 47.09 -1.23 -22.15
N LYS A 419 47.12 -0.96 -23.45
CA LYS A 419 47.06 -2.03 -24.46
C LYS A 419 48.28 -2.96 -24.43
N LYS A 420 49.49 -2.37 -24.27
CA LYS A 420 50.73 -3.12 -24.14
C LYS A 420 50.71 -4.08 -22.95
N GLU A 421 50.26 -3.58 -21.82
CA GLU A 421 50.20 -4.36 -20.57
C GLU A 421 48.93 -5.22 -20.44
N LYS A 422 48.04 -5.18 -21.46
CA LYS A 422 46.74 -5.93 -21.53
C LYS A 422 45.84 -5.66 -20.31
N GLU A 423 45.88 -4.44 -19.81
CA GLU A 423 45.07 -4.01 -18.67
C GLU A 423 43.96 -3.03 -19.11
N ASN A 424 42.79 -3.21 -18.55
CA ASN A 424 41.67 -2.32 -18.78
C ASN A 424 41.52 -1.36 -17.59
N PRO A 425 41.66 -0.02 -17.76
CA PRO A 425 41.52 0.93 -16.67
C PRO A 425 40.14 0.91 -16.01
N MET A 426 39.11 0.41 -16.71
CA MET A 426 37.75 0.27 -16.17
C MET A 426 37.56 -0.96 -15.28
N SER A 427 38.48 -1.94 -15.30
CA SER A 427 38.34 -3.18 -14.52
C SER A 427 38.47 -2.98 -13.01
N GLY A 428 38.99 -1.82 -12.56
CA GLY A 428 39.02 -1.43 -11.14
C GLY A 428 37.72 -0.81 -10.63
N CYS A 429 36.79 -0.49 -11.55
CA CYS A 429 35.48 0.09 -11.19
C CYS A 429 34.37 -0.98 -11.12
N LEU A 430 34.63 -2.20 -11.57
CA LEU A 430 33.79 -3.38 -11.46
C LEU A 430 34.03 -4.07 -10.12
#